data_50145b7244fae20722cc84faa774f8f5
#
_entry.id   50145b7244fae20722cc84faa774f8f5
#
_cell.length_a   1.000
_cell.length_b   1.000
_cell.length_c   1.000
_cell.angle_alpha   90.00
_cell.angle_beta   90.00
_cell.angle_gamma   90.00
#
_symmetry.space_group_name_H-M   'P 1'
#
loop_
_entity.id
_entity.type
_entity.pdbx_description
1 polymer ?
#
loop_
_entity_poly.entity_id
_entity_poly.type
_entity_poly.pdbx_seq_one_letter_code
_entity_poly.pdbx_strand_id
1 'polypeptide(L)'
;MSTILQLAPQNVWKHFYSLTQIPRPSGHMEKITEFLVNFGKGLGLESFVDEIGNVIIRKAATSGMENRKGVILQAHMDMVPQKNNDTVHDFTKDPIETYIDGDWVKAKGTTLGADNGLGVAAIMAVLEDNSLKHGPLEALITKDEETGMYGAFGLKPGTLKGEILLNLDSEDEGELYIGCAGGIDLTATLEYKEEAPAADLVARKFTLKGLRGGHSGLEINQGRGNANKLLARVVHDVLIEFDSQLASFEGGNMRNAIPREACAVLVFNPEDTEGLEDYIKEYEAQINAEYTPIESGITLTIEPVDLPAAIVPAEIQDNMINVLMACQDGVMRMIPTVPDTVETSSNLAIVIMGGGCLLYTSPSPRDGATS
;
A
#
# COMPACT_ATOMS: atom_id res chain seq x y z
N MET A 1 -30.19 17.38 6.23
CA MET A 1 -28.87 16.92 5.78
C MET A 1 -29.11 15.94 4.64
N SER A 2 -28.56 16.17 3.47
CA SER A 2 -28.60 15.22 2.36
C SER A 2 -27.73 14.02 2.78
N THR A 3 -28.33 12.85 2.92
CA THR A 3 -27.61 11.63 3.24
C THR A 3 -27.29 10.89 1.96
N ILE A 4 -26.21 10.12 1.95
CA ILE A 4 -25.85 9.29 0.78
C ILE A 4 -26.96 8.30 0.39
N LEU A 5 -27.92 8.04 1.29
CA LEU A 5 -29.10 7.22 1.04
C LEU A 5 -30.05 7.78 -0.05
N GLN A 6 -29.89 9.04 -0.45
CA GLN A 6 -30.70 9.69 -1.49
C GLN A 6 -30.03 9.66 -2.88
N LEU A 7 -28.81 9.16 -2.95
CA LEU A 7 -28.05 9.07 -4.22
C LEU A 7 -28.58 7.92 -5.09
N ALA A 8 -28.38 8.06 -6.40
CA ALA A 8 -28.70 7.02 -7.38
C ALA A 8 -27.42 6.32 -7.86
N PRO A 9 -27.46 4.99 -8.05
CA PRO A 9 -28.57 4.05 -7.83
C PRO A 9 -28.82 3.80 -6.34
N GLN A 10 -30.07 4.02 -5.91
CA GLN A 10 -30.41 4.04 -4.50
C GLN A 10 -30.07 2.75 -3.75
N ASN A 11 -30.24 1.58 -4.38
CA ASN A 11 -29.94 0.30 -3.76
C ASN A 11 -28.45 0.16 -3.43
N VAL A 12 -27.56 0.61 -4.31
CA VAL A 12 -26.10 0.57 -4.07
C VAL A 12 -25.75 1.46 -2.88
N TRP A 13 -26.20 2.70 -2.89
CA TRP A 13 -25.91 3.65 -1.82
C TRP A 13 -26.51 3.26 -0.47
N LYS A 14 -27.68 2.62 -0.46
CA LYS A 14 -28.28 2.02 0.75
C LYS A 14 -27.36 0.96 1.35
N HIS A 15 -26.85 0.05 0.53
CA HIS A 15 -25.97 -1.00 0.99
C HIS A 15 -24.59 -0.44 1.38
N PHE A 16 -24.04 0.48 0.61
CA PHE A 16 -22.80 1.14 0.98
C PHE A 16 -22.91 1.87 2.33
N TYR A 17 -24.00 2.60 2.56
CA TYR A 17 -24.25 3.20 3.88
C TYR A 17 -24.26 2.14 4.99
N SER A 18 -24.91 1.02 4.78
CA SER A 18 -24.92 -0.07 5.79
C SER A 18 -23.51 -0.58 6.09
N LEU A 19 -22.67 -0.72 5.06
CA LEU A 19 -21.27 -1.13 5.22
C LEU A 19 -20.43 -0.10 5.98
N THR A 20 -20.68 1.20 5.78
CA THR A 20 -19.97 2.26 6.55
C THR A 20 -20.32 2.27 8.04
N GLN A 21 -21.44 1.65 8.42
CA GLN A 21 -21.86 1.53 9.82
C GLN A 21 -21.22 0.34 10.54
N ILE A 22 -20.51 -0.53 9.80
CA ILE A 22 -19.92 -1.75 10.33
C ILE A 22 -18.39 -1.64 10.28
N PRO A 23 -17.70 -1.63 11.43
CA PRO A 23 -16.25 -1.70 11.47
C PRO A 23 -15.71 -2.91 10.70
N ARG A 24 -14.80 -2.65 9.74
CA ARG A 24 -14.22 -3.68 8.86
C ARG A 24 -12.76 -3.41 8.47
N PRO A 25 -11.90 -2.90 9.38
CA PRO A 25 -10.50 -2.72 9.03
C PRO A 25 -9.85 -4.08 8.78
N SER A 26 -8.87 -4.13 7.88
CA SER A 26 -8.09 -5.35 7.61
C SER A 26 -7.60 -6.00 8.91
N GLY A 27 -7.70 -7.31 9.01
CA GLY A 27 -7.39 -8.06 10.23
C GLY A 27 -8.54 -8.18 11.25
N HIS A 28 -9.64 -7.40 11.12
CA HIS A 28 -10.77 -7.36 12.07
C HIS A 28 -12.11 -7.38 11.35
N MET A 29 -12.44 -8.47 10.69
CA MET A 29 -13.59 -8.57 9.79
C MET A 29 -14.77 -9.39 10.33
N GLU A 30 -14.76 -9.79 11.60
CA GLU A 30 -15.77 -10.68 12.17
C GLU A 30 -17.19 -10.09 12.03
N LYS A 31 -17.34 -8.79 12.31
CA LYS A 31 -18.64 -8.10 12.25
C LYS A 31 -19.20 -8.01 10.84
N ILE A 32 -18.35 -7.67 9.87
CA ILE A 32 -18.76 -7.56 8.47
C ILE A 32 -19.02 -8.94 7.87
N THR A 33 -18.25 -9.95 8.21
CA THR A 33 -18.46 -11.35 7.82
C THR A 33 -19.84 -11.84 8.28
N GLU A 34 -20.16 -11.63 9.57
CA GLU A 34 -21.46 -11.99 10.12
C GLU A 34 -22.63 -11.26 9.41
N PHE A 35 -22.46 -9.95 9.19
CA PHE A 35 -23.44 -9.13 8.49
C PHE A 35 -23.71 -9.64 7.07
N LEU A 36 -22.68 -9.93 6.29
CA LEU A 36 -22.82 -10.40 4.90
C LEU A 36 -23.47 -11.79 4.82
N VAL A 37 -23.09 -12.71 5.71
CA VAL A 37 -23.73 -14.02 5.80
C VAL A 37 -25.21 -13.88 6.17
N ASN A 38 -25.53 -13.04 7.15
CA ASN A 38 -26.90 -12.80 7.57
C ASN A 38 -27.72 -12.08 6.50
N PHE A 39 -27.11 -11.18 5.72
CA PHE A 39 -27.75 -10.56 4.56
C PHE A 39 -28.21 -11.60 3.55
N GLY A 40 -27.33 -12.51 3.11
CA GLY A 40 -27.70 -13.54 2.16
C GLY A 40 -28.74 -14.53 2.71
N LYS A 41 -28.63 -14.94 3.98
CA LYS A 41 -29.65 -15.77 4.65
C LYS A 41 -30.99 -15.05 4.74
N GLY A 42 -31.00 -13.75 4.98
CA GLY A 42 -32.25 -12.94 5.00
C GLY A 42 -32.95 -12.88 3.67
N LEU A 43 -32.25 -13.06 2.57
CA LEU A 43 -32.78 -13.19 1.21
C LEU A 43 -33.18 -14.64 0.87
N GLY A 44 -33.00 -15.61 1.78
CA GLY A 44 -33.24 -17.04 1.52
C GLY A 44 -32.17 -17.68 0.63
N LEU A 45 -30.97 -17.07 0.50
CA LEU A 45 -29.90 -17.57 -0.32
C LEU A 45 -28.91 -18.45 0.48
N GLU A 46 -28.32 -19.44 -0.20
CA GLU A 46 -27.20 -20.21 0.37
C GLU A 46 -26.05 -19.24 0.68
N SER A 47 -25.66 -19.15 1.96
CA SER A 47 -24.66 -18.20 2.43
C SER A 47 -23.79 -18.83 3.51
N PHE A 48 -22.49 -18.86 3.29
CA PHE A 48 -21.52 -19.47 4.19
C PHE A 48 -20.17 -18.78 4.15
N VAL A 49 -19.34 -19.09 5.13
CA VAL A 49 -17.94 -18.69 5.20
C VAL A 49 -17.09 -19.89 4.82
N ASP A 50 -16.09 -19.70 3.96
CA ASP A 50 -15.15 -20.75 3.62
C ASP A 50 -14.07 -20.92 4.71
N GLU A 51 -13.16 -21.88 4.52
CA GLU A 51 -12.12 -22.22 5.52
C GLU A 51 -11.16 -21.06 5.81
N ILE A 52 -10.93 -20.17 4.86
CA ILE A 52 -10.03 -19.02 5.04
C ILE A 52 -10.74 -17.79 5.60
N GLY A 53 -12.07 -17.72 5.50
CA GLY A 53 -12.88 -16.63 6.00
C GLY A 53 -13.55 -15.76 4.93
N ASN A 54 -13.52 -16.14 3.65
CA ASN A 54 -14.29 -15.47 2.61
C ASN A 54 -15.79 -15.77 2.78
N VAL A 55 -16.63 -14.80 2.41
CA VAL A 55 -18.08 -14.99 2.37
C VAL A 55 -18.49 -15.36 0.95
N ILE A 56 -19.24 -16.48 0.84
CA ILE A 56 -19.82 -16.94 -0.42
C ILE A 56 -21.34 -16.92 -0.30
N ILE A 57 -22.02 -16.29 -1.27
CA ILE A 57 -23.47 -16.25 -1.36
C ILE A 57 -23.89 -16.72 -2.76
N ARG A 58 -24.81 -17.67 -2.84
CA ARG A 58 -25.26 -18.25 -4.12
C ARG A 58 -26.73 -17.92 -4.39
N LYS A 59 -26.99 -17.42 -5.60
CA LYS A 59 -28.34 -17.15 -6.10
C LYS A 59 -28.61 -18.00 -7.33
N ALA A 60 -29.67 -18.80 -7.27
CA ALA A 60 -30.07 -19.65 -8.40
C ALA A 60 -30.44 -18.79 -9.62
N ALA A 61 -30.31 -19.37 -10.81
CA ALA A 61 -30.74 -18.71 -12.05
C ALA A 61 -32.24 -18.36 -11.98
N THR A 62 -32.60 -17.25 -12.63
CA THR A 62 -34.01 -16.94 -12.87
C THR A 62 -34.61 -17.91 -13.88
N SER A 63 -35.94 -18.14 -13.77
CA SER A 63 -36.65 -19.07 -14.64
C SER A 63 -36.36 -18.82 -16.12
N GLY A 64 -35.94 -19.89 -16.81
CA GLY A 64 -35.55 -19.85 -18.23
C GLY A 64 -34.10 -19.41 -18.51
N MET A 65 -33.30 -19.19 -17.45
CA MET A 65 -31.90 -18.82 -17.56
C MET A 65 -30.93 -19.88 -16.98
N GLU A 66 -31.41 -21.04 -16.67
CA GLU A 66 -30.66 -22.13 -16.02
C GLU A 66 -29.50 -22.64 -16.86
N ASN A 67 -29.62 -22.53 -18.20
CA ASN A 67 -28.55 -22.93 -19.15
C ASN A 67 -27.48 -21.85 -19.40
N ARG A 68 -27.57 -20.74 -18.71
CA ARG A 68 -26.55 -19.70 -18.83
C ARG A 68 -25.34 -20.04 -17.98
N LYS A 69 -24.15 -19.54 -18.40
CA LYS A 69 -22.93 -19.66 -17.61
C LYS A 69 -23.11 -18.98 -16.26
N GLY A 70 -22.59 -19.62 -15.22
CA GLY A 70 -22.55 -19.04 -13.89
C GLY A 70 -21.57 -17.86 -13.84
N VAL A 71 -21.98 -16.79 -13.17
CA VAL A 71 -21.17 -15.59 -12.97
C VAL A 71 -20.81 -15.45 -11.50
N ILE A 72 -19.54 -15.21 -11.24
CA ILE A 72 -18.99 -14.89 -9.92
C ILE A 72 -18.80 -13.37 -9.88
N LEU A 73 -19.42 -12.72 -8.92
CA LEU A 73 -19.20 -11.31 -8.60
C LEU A 73 -18.23 -11.24 -7.42
N GLN A 74 -17.06 -10.67 -7.61
CA GLN A 74 -16.01 -10.64 -6.59
C GLN A 74 -15.69 -9.21 -6.15
N ALA A 75 -15.55 -9.03 -4.84
CA ALA A 75 -15.08 -7.83 -4.15
C ALA A 75 -14.42 -8.24 -2.84
N HIS A 76 -13.72 -7.30 -2.15
CA HIS A 76 -13.20 -7.55 -0.80
C HIS A 76 -13.97 -6.80 0.28
N MET A 77 -14.03 -7.39 1.50
CA MET A 77 -14.83 -6.84 2.59
C MET A 77 -14.06 -5.90 3.53
N ASP A 78 -12.74 -5.98 3.56
CA ASP A 78 -11.89 -5.15 4.41
C ASP A 78 -11.66 -3.75 3.81
N MET A 79 -11.03 -2.89 4.55
CA MET A 79 -10.64 -1.54 4.14
C MET A 79 -9.38 -1.09 4.87
N VAL A 80 -8.61 -0.21 4.24
CA VAL A 80 -7.46 0.48 4.84
C VAL A 80 -7.91 1.40 5.98
N PRO A 81 -7.43 1.20 7.23
CA PRO A 81 -7.82 2.02 8.39
C PRO A 81 -6.88 3.22 8.57
N GLN A 82 -7.05 4.28 7.79
CA GLN A 82 -6.26 5.51 7.91
C GLN A 82 -7.11 6.70 8.35
N LYS A 83 -6.53 7.58 9.17
CA LYS A 83 -7.18 8.79 9.67
C LYS A 83 -6.18 9.94 9.80
N ASN A 84 -6.70 11.19 9.85
CA ASN A 84 -5.89 12.35 10.17
C ASN A 84 -5.42 12.28 11.63
N ASN A 85 -4.27 12.85 11.93
CA ASN A 85 -3.66 12.80 13.27
C ASN A 85 -4.51 13.45 14.35
N ASP A 86 -5.32 14.44 14.00
CA ASP A 86 -6.24 15.16 14.88
C ASP A 86 -7.62 14.49 15.01
N THR A 87 -7.86 13.41 14.27
CA THR A 87 -9.14 12.69 14.27
C THR A 87 -9.15 11.62 15.36
N VAL A 88 -10.14 11.70 16.26
CA VAL A 88 -10.42 10.65 17.24
C VAL A 88 -11.38 9.64 16.61
N HIS A 89 -10.88 8.44 16.28
CA HIS A 89 -11.65 7.37 15.67
C HIS A 89 -11.00 6.01 15.97
N ASP A 90 -11.79 5.02 16.31
CA ASP A 90 -11.39 3.62 16.51
C ASP A 90 -12.02 2.75 15.40
N PHE A 91 -11.26 2.38 14.39
CA PHE A 91 -11.75 1.59 13.24
C PHE A 91 -12.32 0.22 13.63
N THR A 92 -12.05 -0.28 14.82
CA THR A 92 -12.61 -1.55 15.29
C THR A 92 -13.99 -1.40 15.94
N LYS A 93 -14.42 -0.13 16.22
CA LYS A 93 -15.65 0.17 16.96
C LYS A 93 -16.55 1.19 16.30
N ASP A 94 -15.95 2.24 15.74
CA ASP A 94 -16.69 3.41 15.27
C ASP A 94 -17.11 3.28 13.82
N PRO A 95 -18.32 3.74 13.45
CA PRO A 95 -18.76 3.80 12.06
C PRO A 95 -18.04 4.92 11.30
N ILE A 96 -17.93 4.81 9.99
CA ILE A 96 -17.41 5.85 9.13
C ILE A 96 -18.47 6.95 8.93
N GLU A 97 -18.17 8.17 9.34
CA GLU A 97 -19.03 9.33 9.10
C GLU A 97 -18.89 9.84 7.67
N THR A 98 -19.92 9.60 6.85
CA THR A 98 -19.94 10.04 5.45
C THR A 98 -20.66 11.38 5.26
N TYR A 99 -20.20 12.16 4.29
CA TYR A 99 -20.87 13.39 3.86
C TYR A 99 -20.74 13.61 2.34
N ILE A 100 -21.60 14.47 1.78
CA ILE A 100 -21.58 14.85 0.37
C ILE A 100 -20.91 16.23 0.27
N ASP A 101 -19.91 16.33 -0.62
CA ASP A 101 -19.19 17.55 -0.93
C ASP A 101 -19.19 17.75 -2.46
N GLY A 102 -20.14 18.55 -2.95
CA GLY A 102 -20.39 18.69 -4.36
C GLY A 102 -20.81 17.36 -5.00
N ASP A 103 -20.02 16.88 -5.94
CA ASP A 103 -20.22 15.60 -6.65
C ASP A 103 -19.54 14.41 -5.95
N TRP A 104 -18.92 14.61 -4.79
CA TRP A 104 -18.14 13.62 -4.08
C TRP A 104 -18.82 13.15 -2.81
N VAL A 105 -18.71 11.86 -2.53
CA VAL A 105 -18.94 11.29 -1.20
C VAL A 105 -17.61 11.17 -0.49
N LYS A 106 -17.50 11.71 0.70
CA LYS A 106 -16.28 11.75 1.51
C LYS A 106 -16.53 11.20 2.91
N ALA A 107 -15.46 10.81 3.59
CA ALA A 107 -15.44 10.51 5.02
C ALA A 107 -14.81 11.65 5.82
N LYS A 108 -15.27 11.82 7.05
CA LYS A 108 -14.83 12.90 7.94
C LYS A 108 -13.56 12.50 8.69
N GLY A 109 -12.41 12.89 8.16
CA GLY A 109 -11.11 12.71 8.79
C GLY A 109 -10.57 11.27 8.76
N THR A 110 -11.24 10.36 8.05
CA THR A 110 -10.83 8.96 7.89
C THR A 110 -10.86 8.55 6.42
N THR A 111 -10.31 7.37 6.10
CA THR A 111 -10.61 6.66 4.86
C THR A 111 -12.11 6.36 4.77
N LEU A 112 -12.64 6.37 3.53
CA LEU A 112 -14.07 6.16 3.26
C LEU A 112 -14.43 4.67 3.21
N GLY A 113 -13.50 3.83 2.75
CA GLY A 113 -13.73 2.42 2.46
C GLY A 113 -14.64 2.19 1.25
N ALA A 114 -14.62 3.10 0.26
CA ALA A 114 -15.26 2.87 -1.02
C ALA A 114 -14.60 1.71 -1.77
N ASP A 115 -13.31 1.63 -1.65
CA ASP A 115 -12.48 0.50 -1.93
C ASP A 115 -12.54 -0.50 -0.73
N ASN A 116 -13.11 -1.71 -0.89
CA ASN A 116 -13.99 -2.11 -2.00
C ASN A 116 -15.46 -2.19 -1.54
N GLY A 117 -15.85 -1.30 -0.61
CA GLY A 117 -17.23 -1.24 -0.09
C GLY A 117 -18.27 -0.95 -1.16
N LEU A 118 -17.94 -0.20 -2.24
CA LEU A 118 -18.87 0.01 -3.34
C LEU A 118 -19.06 -1.25 -4.18
N GLY A 119 -18.00 -2.02 -4.43
CA GLY A 119 -18.09 -3.32 -5.09
C GLY A 119 -18.98 -4.29 -4.30
N VAL A 120 -18.76 -4.39 -2.98
CA VAL A 120 -19.62 -5.19 -2.09
C VAL A 120 -21.07 -4.72 -2.12
N ALA A 121 -21.30 -3.40 -2.07
CA ALA A 121 -22.65 -2.82 -2.12
C ALA A 121 -23.35 -3.11 -3.45
N ALA A 122 -22.64 -3.07 -4.57
CA ALA A 122 -23.16 -3.42 -5.89
C ALA A 122 -23.54 -4.90 -5.95
N ILE A 123 -22.71 -5.80 -5.42
CA ILE A 123 -23.03 -7.23 -5.29
C ILE A 123 -24.30 -7.42 -4.48
N MET A 124 -24.40 -6.77 -3.32
CA MET A 124 -25.60 -6.86 -2.46
C MET A 124 -26.85 -6.38 -3.20
N ALA A 125 -26.76 -5.27 -3.95
CA ALA A 125 -27.88 -4.74 -4.75
C ALA A 125 -28.33 -5.73 -5.83
N VAL A 126 -27.41 -6.39 -6.53
CA VAL A 126 -27.71 -7.43 -7.53
C VAL A 126 -28.36 -8.67 -6.88
N LEU A 127 -27.86 -9.08 -5.71
CA LEU A 127 -28.44 -10.22 -4.99
C LEU A 127 -29.85 -9.92 -4.47
N GLU A 128 -30.14 -8.71 -4.00
CA GLU A 128 -31.45 -8.30 -3.49
C GLU A 128 -32.47 -8.12 -4.63
N ASP A 129 -32.04 -7.74 -5.83
CA ASP A 129 -32.93 -7.44 -6.96
C ASP A 129 -33.51 -8.71 -7.57
N ASN A 130 -34.83 -8.85 -7.50
CA ASN A 130 -35.60 -9.97 -8.09
C ASN A 130 -36.15 -9.66 -9.49
N SER A 131 -35.93 -8.46 -10.01
CA SER A 131 -36.37 -8.06 -11.36
C SER A 131 -35.33 -8.41 -12.44
N LEU A 132 -34.07 -8.62 -12.08
CA LEU A 132 -33.01 -8.98 -12.99
C LEU A 132 -33.15 -10.41 -13.51
N LYS A 133 -32.93 -10.58 -14.81
CA LYS A 133 -32.82 -11.91 -15.43
C LYS A 133 -31.36 -12.32 -15.48
N HIS A 134 -31.01 -13.42 -14.85
CA HIS A 134 -29.63 -13.88 -14.73
C HIS A 134 -29.53 -15.42 -14.71
N GLY A 135 -28.36 -15.93 -15.15
CA GLY A 135 -27.94 -17.30 -14.88
C GLY A 135 -27.58 -17.50 -13.41
N PRO A 136 -26.99 -18.64 -13.02
CA PRO A 136 -26.51 -18.82 -11.66
C PRO A 136 -25.52 -17.70 -11.27
N LEU A 137 -25.68 -17.12 -10.07
CA LEU A 137 -24.78 -16.11 -9.52
C LEU A 137 -24.12 -16.63 -8.24
N GLU A 138 -22.84 -16.30 -8.10
CA GLU A 138 -22.10 -16.47 -6.86
C GLU A 138 -21.49 -15.10 -6.49
N ALA A 139 -21.67 -14.65 -5.26
CA ALA A 139 -20.87 -13.59 -4.69
C ALA A 139 -19.68 -14.23 -3.97
N LEU A 140 -18.49 -13.79 -4.30
CA LEU A 140 -17.24 -14.07 -3.58
C LEU A 140 -16.77 -12.78 -2.94
N ILE A 141 -16.90 -12.66 -1.62
CA ILE A 141 -16.45 -11.49 -0.89
C ILE A 141 -15.24 -11.90 -0.06
N THR A 142 -14.05 -11.49 -0.53
CA THR A 142 -12.78 -11.91 0.04
C THR A 142 -12.39 -11.07 1.25
N LYS A 143 -11.53 -11.63 2.10
CA LYS A 143 -10.98 -10.99 3.29
C LYS A 143 -9.52 -10.61 3.09
N ASP A 144 -9.06 -9.60 3.85
CA ASP A 144 -7.66 -9.21 3.96
C ASP A 144 -6.97 -9.00 2.59
N GLU A 145 -7.68 -8.32 1.66
CA GLU A 145 -7.12 -7.95 0.37
C GLU A 145 -5.96 -6.95 0.58
N GLU A 146 -6.23 -5.89 1.30
CA GLU A 146 -5.36 -4.73 1.55
C GLU A 146 -4.04 -5.07 2.27
N THR A 147 -3.97 -6.22 2.91
CA THR A 147 -2.77 -6.69 3.64
C THR A 147 -2.04 -7.83 2.96
N GLY A 148 -2.55 -8.33 1.81
CA GLY A 148 -1.87 -9.35 1.04
C GLY A 148 -2.76 -10.38 0.38
N MET A 149 -4.00 -10.07 0.09
CA MET A 149 -4.96 -10.92 -0.63
C MET A 149 -5.13 -12.33 0.00
N TYR A 150 -5.03 -12.42 1.33
CA TYR A 150 -5.06 -13.71 2.04
C TYR A 150 -6.32 -14.53 1.73
N GLY A 151 -7.48 -13.88 1.60
CA GLY A 151 -8.72 -14.52 1.22
C GLY A 151 -8.66 -15.15 -0.17
N ALA A 152 -8.11 -14.44 -1.14
CA ALA A 152 -7.99 -14.93 -2.52
C ALA A 152 -7.00 -16.10 -2.62
N PHE A 153 -5.80 -15.97 -2.02
CA PHE A 153 -4.79 -17.04 -2.02
C PHE A 153 -5.22 -18.29 -1.25
N GLY A 154 -6.04 -18.13 -0.21
CA GLY A 154 -6.53 -19.26 0.58
C GLY A 154 -7.74 -19.98 0.00
N LEU A 155 -8.35 -19.45 -1.07
CA LEU A 155 -9.53 -20.04 -1.71
C LEU A 155 -9.21 -21.43 -2.25
N LYS A 156 -10.03 -22.42 -1.85
CA LYS A 156 -9.82 -23.82 -2.26
C LYS A 156 -10.41 -24.08 -3.64
N PRO A 157 -9.73 -24.91 -4.47
CA PRO A 157 -10.30 -25.37 -5.73
C PRO A 157 -11.67 -26.04 -5.54
N GLY A 158 -12.62 -25.71 -6.42
CA GLY A 158 -13.97 -26.27 -6.40
C GLY A 158 -14.95 -25.59 -5.42
N THR A 159 -14.51 -24.57 -4.67
CA THR A 159 -15.41 -23.75 -3.85
C THR A 159 -16.42 -22.99 -4.72
N LEU A 160 -15.94 -22.42 -5.83
CA LEU A 160 -16.77 -21.70 -6.79
C LEU A 160 -17.17 -22.61 -7.95
N LYS A 161 -18.36 -22.32 -8.53
CA LYS A 161 -18.95 -23.08 -9.64
C LYS A 161 -19.13 -22.24 -10.91
N GLY A 162 -19.06 -20.91 -10.79
CA GLY A 162 -19.19 -19.98 -11.91
C GLY A 162 -18.03 -20.12 -12.89
N GLU A 163 -18.29 -19.78 -14.16
CA GLU A 163 -17.31 -19.84 -15.25
C GLU A 163 -16.79 -18.47 -15.64
N ILE A 164 -17.48 -17.40 -15.23
CA ILE A 164 -17.15 -16.00 -15.52
C ILE A 164 -16.96 -15.29 -14.18
N LEU A 165 -15.81 -14.71 -13.95
CA LEU A 165 -15.54 -13.90 -12.76
C LEU A 165 -15.50 -12.42 -13.18
N LEU A 166 -16.29 -11.60 -12.47
CA LEU A 166 -16.28 -10.15 -12.56
C LEU A 166 -15.74 -9.63 -11.23
N ASN A 167 -14.49 -9.15 -11.27
CA ASN A 167 -13.87 -8.43 -10.17
C ASN A 167 -14.36 -6.98 -10.21
N LEU A 168 -14.87 -6.49 -9.06
CA LEU A 168 -15.46 -5.16 -8.91
C LEU A 168 -14.52 -4.23 -8.13
N ASP A 169 -13.22 -4.44 -8.30
CA ASP A 169 -12.16 -3.74 -7.58
C ASP A 169 -11.36 -2.77 -8.48
N SER A 170 -11.88 -2.47 -9.65
CA SER A 170 -11.31 -1.48 -10.55
C SER A 170 -11.73 -0.07 -10.16
N GLU A 171 -10.79 0.87 -10.15
CA GLU A 171 -11.00 2.27 -9.79
C GLU A 171 -11.22 3.18 -11.01
N ASP A 172 -10.90 2.71 -12.22
CA ASP A 172 -10.96 3.52 -13.43
C ASP A 172 -12.33 3.42 -14.13
N GLU A 173 -12.97 4.58 -14.33
CA GLU A 173 -14.29 4.65 -14.95
C GLU A 173 -14.22 4.31 -16.44
N GLY A 174 -15.06 3.36 -16.86
CA GLY A 174 -15.20 2.99 -18.27
C GLY A 174 -14.11 2.07 -18.81
N GLU A 175 -13.22 1.57 -17.95
CA GLU A 175 -12.17 0.63 -18.32
C GLU A 175 -12.49 -0.80 -17.86
N LEU A 176 -12.03 -1.77 -18.66
CA LEU A 176 -12.13 -3.20 -18.35
C LEU A 176 -10.74 -3.82 -18.38
N TYR A 177 -10.24 -4.22 -17.22
CA TYR A 177 -8.96 -4.90 -17.10
C TYR A 177 -9.12 -6.40 -17.30
N ILE A 178 -8.35 -6.98 -18.23
CA ILE A 178 -8.37 -8.41 -18.57
C ILE A 178 -7.10 -9.14 -18.15
N GLY A 179 -6.23 -8.48 -17.42
CA GLY A 179 -4.98 -9.02 -16.90
C GLY A 179 -4.46 -8.19 -15.73
N CYS A 180 -3.50 -8.71 -15.00
CA CYS A 180 -2.80 -8.02 -13.93
C CYS A 180 -1.33 -8.40 -13.90
N ALA A 181 -0.50 -7.52 -13.37
CA ALA A 181 0.89 -7.83 -13.09
C ALA A 181 1.02 -8.71 -11.83
N GLY A 182 1.95 -9.64 -11.85
CA GLY A 182 2.37 -10.35 -10.64
C GLY A 182 3.39 -9.53 -9.84
N GLY A 183 3.59 -9.86 -8.56
CA GLY A 183 4.57 -9.22 -7.70
C GLY A 183 5.35 -10.21 -6.86
N ILE A 184 6.59 -9.86 -6.52
CA ILE A 184 7.43 -10.61 -5.57
C ILE A 184 7.96 -9.62 -4.54
N ASP A 185 7.70 -9.89 -3.27
CA ASP A 185 8.34 -9.18 -2.16
C ASP A 185 9.65 -9.88 -1.78
N LEU A 186 10.74 -9.14 -1.79
CA LEU A 186 12.02 -9.56 -1.27
C LEU A 186 12.29 -8.85 0.05
N THR A 187 12.47 -9.62 1.11
CA THR A 187 12.94 -9.09 2.40
C THR A 187 14.32 -9.68 2.70
N ALA A 188 15.31 -8.82 2.87
CA ALA A 188 16.64 -9.22 3.33
C ALA A 188 16.85 -8.72 4.76
N THR A 189 17.33 -9.60 5.62
CA THR A 189 17.65 -9.27 7.02
C THR A 189 19.10 -9.67 7.28
N LEU A 190 19.85 -8.75 7.88
CA LEU A 190 21.22 -8.98 8.34
C LEU A 190 21.29 -8.63 9.83
N GLU A 191 21.69 -9.59 10.62
CA GLU A 191 21.99 -9.36 12.04
C GLU A 191 23.47 -9.05 12.21
N TYR A 192 23.79 -8.04 13.01
CA TYR A 192 25.15 -7.66 13.32
C TYR A 192 25.27 -7.20 14.79
N LYS A 193 26.49 -7.12 15.29
CA LYS A 193 26.76 -6.62 16.64
C LYS A 193 27.18 -5.16 16.54
N GLU A 194 26.43 -4.28 17.16
CA GLU A 194 26.74 -2.87 17.25
C GLU A 194 27.98 -2.59 18.11
N GLU A 195 28.59 -1.43 17.87
CA GLU A 195 29.73 -0.89 18.60
C GLU A 195 29.32 0.38 19.34
N ALA A 196 29.99 0.67 20.46
CA ALA A 196 29.79 1.93 21.16
C ALA A 196 30.59 3.04 20.46
N PRO A 197 30.00 4.21 20.20
CA PRO A 197 30.74 5.34 19.68
C PRO A 197 31.75 5.88 20.71
N ALA A 198 32.80 6.53 20.26
CA ALA A 198 33.68 7.26 21.16
C ALA A 198 32.91 8.45 21.78
N ALA A 199 33.23 8.78 23.04
CA ALA A 199 32.44 9.74 23.83
C ALA A 199 32.62 11.22 23.39
N ASP A 200 33.64 11.52 22.62
CA ASP A 200 33.97 12.84 22.08
C ASP A 200 33.35 13.12 20.71
N LEU A 201 32.67 12.14 20.11
CA LEU A 201 31.97 12.31 18.83
C LEU A 201 30.71 13.16 18.99
N VAL A 202 30.32 13.79 17.89
CA VAL A 202 29.05 14.52 17.75
C VAL A 202 28.17 13.84 16.74
N ALA A 203 26.85 13.90 16.95
CA ALA A 203 25.90 13.26 16.04
C ALA A 203 25.09 14.28 15.23
N ARG A 204 24.76 13.92 14.00
CA ARG A 204 23.91 14.68 13.10
C ARG A 204 22.82 13.76 12.54
N LYS A 205 21.59 14.22 12.55
CA LYS A 205 20.48 13.58 11.88
C LYS A 205 20.24 14.23 10.53
N PHE A 206 20.31 13.44 9.51
CA PHE A 206 19.97 13.78 8.13
C PHE A 206 18.52 13.44 7.89
N THR A 207 17.73 14.35 7.34
CA THR A 207 16.33 14.09 7.00
C THR A 207 16.07 14.55 5.58
N LEU A 208 15.67 13.60 4.73
CA LEU A 208 15.22 13.87 3.38
C LEU A 208 13.72 13.65 3.33
N LYS A 209 12.97 14.66 2.86
CA LYS A 209 11.50 14.64 2.81
C LYS A 209 10.95 15.55 1.72
N GLY A 210 9.62 15.55 1.58
CA GLY A 210 8.92 16.42 0.63
C GLY A 210 8.76 15.81 -0.75
N LEU A 211 9.06 14.51 -0.91
CA LEU A 211 8.80 13.74 -2.11
C LEU A 211 7.31 13.41 -2.24
N ARG A 212 6.84 13.26 -3.48
CA ARG A 212 5.43 12.96 -3.77
C ARG A 212 5.04 11.55 -3.35
N GLY A 213 5.97 10.59 -3.51
CA GLY A 213 5.66 9.18 -3.34
C GLY A 213 4.65 8.65 -4.36
N GLY A 214 3.94 7.59 -4.02
CA GLY A 214 2.91 6.99 -4.88
C GLY A 214 2.86 5.48 -4.75
N HIS A 215 1.95 4.86 -5.50
CA HIS A 215 1.83 3.40 -5.55
C HIS A 215 2.96 2.80 -6.40
N SER A 216 3.69 1.82 -5.86
CA SER A 216 4.86 1.23 -6.51
C SER A 216 4.54 0.43 -7.79
N GLY A 217 3.30 0.03 -7.96
CA GLY A 217 2.84 -0.64 -9.18
C GLY A 217 2.26 0.31 -10.24
N LEU A 218 1.42 1.27 -9.81
CA LEU A 218 0.66 2.12 -10.73
C LEU A 218 1.42 3.40 -11.15
N GLU A 219 2.32 3.90 -10.28
CA GLU A 219 2.95 5.20 -10.46
C GLU A 219 4.48 5.14 -10.56
N ILE A 220 5.06 3.95 -10.58
CA ILE A 220 6.51 3.73 -10.64
C ILE A 220 7.14 4.28 -11.92
N ASN A 221 6.36 4.37 -13.01
CA ASN A 221 6.80 4.90 -14.30
C ASN A 221 6.76 6.43 -14.39
N GLN A 222 6.31 7.12 -13.35
CA GLN A 222 6.21 8.58 -13.35
C GLN A 222 7.54 9.28 -13.02
N GLY A 223 8.62 8.52 -12.76
CA GLY A 223 9.95 9.06 -12.49
C GLY A 223 10.06 9.79 -11.16
N ARG A 224 9.18 9.48 -10.20
CA ARG A 224 9.22 10.08 -8.84
C ARG A 224 10.44 9.63 -8.07
N GLY A 225 10.92 10.49 -7.18
CA GLY A 225 12.06 10.19 -6.31
C GLY A 225 11.72 9.16 -5.24
N ASN A 226 12.69 8.28 -4.95
CA ASN A 226 12.63 7.34 -3.83
C ASN A 226 13.54 7.85 -2.71
N ALA A 227 12.95 8.16 -1.54
CA ALA A 227 13.69 8.74 -0.42
C ALA A 227 14.84 7.86 0.07
N ASN A 228 14.65 6.53 0.09
CA ASN A 228 15.69 5.59 0.50
C ASN A 228 16.91 5.64 -0.43
N LYS A 229 16.67 5.69 -1.74
CA LYS A 229 17.74 5.77 -2.75
C LYS A 229 18.48 7.09 -2.66
N LEU A 230 17.74 8.18 -2.55
CA LEU A 230 18.33 9.53 -2.50
C LEU A 230 19.14 9.73 -1.21
N LEU A 231 18.58 9.34 -0.06
CA LEU A 231 19.32 9.45 1.19
C LEU A 231 20.51 8.49 1.25
N ALA A 232 20.42 7.26 0.71
CA ALA A 232 21.56 6.35 0.63
C ALA A 232 22.69 6.95 -0.18
N ARG A 233 22.40 7.66 -1.28
CA ARG A 233 23.41 8.41 -2.09
C ARG A 233 24.06 9.50 -1.27
N VAL A 234 23.28 10.31 -0.55
CA VAL A 234 23.82 11.35 0.34
C VAL A 234 24.72 10.76 1.42
N VAL A 235 24.25 9.71 2.10
CA VAL A 235 25.02 9.04 3.16
C VAL A 235 26.30 8.44 2.62
N HIS A 236 26.24 7.77 1.45
CA HIS A 236 27.44 7.24 0.79
C HIS A 236 28.51 8.32 0.58
N ASP A 237 28.11 9.45 0.02
CA ASP A 237 29.07 10.53 -0.30
C ASP A 237 29.57 11.23 0.97
N VAL A 238 28.71 11.40 1.99
CA VAL A 238 29.11 11.94 3.30
C VAL A 238 30.12 11.04 4.02
N LEU A 239 29.93 9.71 3.94
CA LEU A 239 30.87 8.75 4.52
C LEU A 239 32.27 8.79 3.87
N ILE A 240 32.32 9.20 2.60
CA ILE A 240 33.61 9.32 1.85
C ILE A 240 34.29 10.68 2.13
N GLU A 241 33.50 11.75 2.11
CA GLU A 241 34.04 13.12 2.18
C GLU A 241 34.32 13.60 3.63
N PHE A 242 33.58 13.08 4.59
CA PHE A 242 33.68 13.43 6.00
C PHE A 242 33.91 12.15 6.81
N ASP A 243 35.00 12.06 7.54
CA ASP A 243 35.30 10.89 8.37
C ASP A 243 34.17 10.65 9.40
N SER A 244 33.26 9.77 9.06
CA SER A 244 31.97 9.58 9.76
C SER A 244 31.55 8.14 9.84
N GLN A 245 30.67 7.82 10.79
CA GLN A 245 30.11 6.48 10.96
C GLN A 245 28.59 6.54 11.08
N LEU A 246 27.93 5.54 10.52
CA LEU A 246 26.48 5.42 10.55
C LEU A 246 26.01 4.81 11.87
N ALA A 247 25.03 5.46 12.51
CA ALA A 247 24.34 4.89 13.66
C ALA A 247 22.99 4.26 13.30
N SER A 248 22.22 4.92 12.41
CA SER A 248 20.94 4.40 11.95
C SER A 248 20.57 4.94 10.58
N PHE A 249 19.74 4.16 9.88
CA PHE A 249 19.07 4.59 8.65
C PHE A 249 17.63 4.05 8.68
N GLU A 250 16.65 4.90 8.41
CA GLU A 250 15.25 4.53 8.41
C GLU A 250 14.51 5.27 7.28
N GLY A 251 13.74 4.53 6.47
CA GLY A 251 12.90 5.13 5.45
C GLY A 251 11.90 4.18 4.86
N GLY A 252 10.74 4.73 4.51
CA GLY A 252 9.58 3.98 4.06
C GLY A 252 8.89 3.18 5.17
N ASN A 253 7.62 2.92 4.99
CA ASN A 253 6.81 2.18 5.97
C ASN A 253 5.79 1.23 5.31
N MET A 254 5.68 1.26 3.99
CA MET A 254 4.76 0.41 3.21
C MET A 254 5.48 -0.19 2.01
N ARG A 255 5.35 -1.50 1.83
CA ARG A 255 6.02 -2.24 0.74
C ARG A 255 5.53 -1.85 -0.66
N ASN A 256 4.26 -1.46 -0.79
CA ASN A 256 3.64 -1.06 -2.06
C ASN A 256 3.64 0.46 -2.31
N ALA A 257 4.41 1.22 -1.53
CA ALA A 257 4.53 2.67 -1.69
C ALA A 257 5.96 3.09 -2.01
N ILE A 258 6.11 4.09 -2.88
CA ILE A 258 7.39 4.77 -3.12
C ILE A 258 7.69 5.64 -1.89
N PRO A 259 8.82 5.44 -1.19
CA PRO A 259 9.15 6.17 0.03
C PRO A 259 9.24 7.68 -0.20
N ARG A 260 8.55 8.45 0.65
CA ARG A 260 8.49 9.91 0.59
C ARG A 260 9.49 10.60 1.48
N GLU A 261 9.95 9.90 2.52
CA GLU A 261 10.82 10.41 3.57
C GLU A 261 11.79 9.32 3.99
N ALA A 262 12.99 9.73 4.35
CA ALA A 262 13.99 8.88 4.99
C ALA A 262 14.87 9.71 5.92
N CYS A 263 15.42 9.10 6.94
CA CYS A 263 16.36 9.72 7.85
C CYS A 263 17.55 8.80 8.15
N ALA A 264 18.68 9.40 8.47
CA ALA A 264 19.89 8.71 8.92
C ALA A 264 20.57 9.50 10.04
N VAL A 265 21.19 8.80 10.97
CA VAL A 265 22.01 9.41 12.01
C VAL A 265 23.46 8.98 11.78
N LEU A 266 24.35 9.98 11.64
CA LEU A 266 25.78 9.77 11.50
C LEU A 266 26.50 10.45 12.67
N VAL A 267 27.64 9.88 13.07
CA VAL A 267 28.55 10.45 14.07
C VAL A 267 29.84 10.87 13.42
N PHE A 268 30.45 11.97 13.94
CA PHE A 268 31.60 12.64 13.39
C PHE A 268 32.56 13.03 14.51
N ASN A 269 33.83 13.15 14.22
CA ASN A 269 34.68 14.00 15.05
C ASN A 269 34.19 15.46 14.92
N PRO A 270 34.20 16.26 15.99
CA PRO A 270 33.71 17.64 15.90
C PRO A 270 34.40 18.47 14.82
N GLU A 271 35.70 18.24 14.57
CA GLU A 271 36.51 18.94 13.56
C GLU A 271 36.12 18.56 12.12
N ASP A 272 35.60 17.37 11.90
CA ASP A 272 35.20 16.88 10.58
C ASP A 272 33.79 17.38 10.14
N THR A 273 33.14 18.19 10.97
CA THR A 273 31.85 18.80 10.60
C THR A 273 31.97 20.16 9.91
N GLU A 274 33.19 20.69 9.74
CA GLU A 274 33.39 21.95 9.02
C GLU A 274 33.01 21.81 7.54
N GLY A 275 32.13 22.69 7.07
CA GLY A 275 31.61 22.67 5.69
C GLY A 275 30.48 21.69 5.43
N LEU A 276 30.11 20.80 6.38
CA LEU A 276 29.07 19.82 6.19
C LEU A 276 27.70 20.46 5.88
N GLU A 277 27.33 21.55 6.54
CA GLU A 277 26.07 22.26 6.28
C GLU A 277 25.99 22.83 4.86
N ASP A 278 27.07 23.37 4.36
CA ASP A 278 27.11 23.92 3.00
C ASP A 278 27.11 22.80 1.97
N TYR A 279 27.84 21.71 2.22
CA TYR A 279 27.81 20.50 1.39
C TYR A 279 26.38 19.94 1.24
N ILE A 280 25.64 19.86 2.33
CA ILE A 280 24.26 19.35 2.31
C ILE A 280 23.31 20.31 1.57
N LYS A 281 23.47 21.63 1.69
CA LYS A 281 22.70 22.61 0.91
C LYS A 281 22.97 22.50 -0.59
N GLU A 282 24.23 22.32 -0.98
CA GLU A 282 24.58 22.08 -2.38
C GLU A 282 23.98 20.77 -2.89
N TYR A 283 24.01 19.72 -2.08
CA TYR A 283 23.44 18.43 -2.41
C TYR A 283 21.91 18.50 -2.57
N GLU A 284 21.21 19.22 -1.67
CA GLU A 284 19.78 19.50 -1.81
C GLU A 284 19.46 20.20 -3.13
N ALA A 285 20.25 21.21 -3.49
CA ALA A 285 20.08 21.93 -4.75
C ALA A 285 20.27 21.02 -5.97
N GLN A 286 21.24 20.11 -5.94
CA GLN A 286 21.49 19.12 -6.99
C GLN A 286 20.31 18.15 -7.13
N ILE A 287 19.81 17.58 -6.03
CA ILE A 287 18.65 16.69 -6.04
C ILE A 287 17.42 17.40 -6.61
N ASN A 288 17.14 18.62 -6.16
CA ASN A 288 16.01 19.39 -6.68
C ASN A 288 16.14 19.69 -8.19
N ALA A 289 17.34 20.01 -8.67
CA ALA A 289 17.58 20.22 -10.11
C ALA A 289 17.37 18.93 -10.92
N GLU A 290 17.78 17.80 -10.39
CA GLU A 290 17.69 16.48 -11.02
C GLU A 290 16.23 16.02 -11.17
N TYR A 291 15.40 16.30 -10.17
CA TYR A 291 14.00 15.82 -10.13
C TYR A 291 12.97 16.85 -10.61
N THR A 292 13.37 18.09 -10.92
CA THR A 292 12.44 19.08 -11.51
C THR A 292 12.11 18.68 -12.97
N PRO A 293 10.83 18.75 -13.41
CA PRO A 293 9.67 19.30 -12.71
C PRO A 293 8.81 18.25 -11.96
N ILE A 294 9.25 17.00 -11.84
CA ILE A 294 8.47 15.91 -11.28
C ILE A 294 8.24 16.12 -9.77
N GLU A 295 9.30 16.44 -9.06
CA GLU A 295 9.27 16.79 -7.63
C GLU A 295 9.49 18.32 -7.47
N SER A 296 8.77 18.93 -6.53
CA SER A 296 8.83 20.39 -6.32
C SER A 296 9.04 20.82 -4.87
N GLY A 297 9.27 19.87 -3.97
CA GLY A 297 9.28 20.15 -2.54
C GLY A 297 10.35 19.38 -1.76
N ILE A 298 11.36 18.84 -2.43
CA ILE A 298 12.41 18.05 -1.76
C ILE A 298 13.22 18.95 -0.85
N THR A 299 13.33 18.53 0.41
CA THR A 299 14.19 19.16 1.41
C THR A 299 15.14 18.13 1.99
N LEU A 300 16.41 18.53 2.14
CA LEU A 300 17.45 17.76 2.81
C LEU A 300 18.02 18.62 3.95
N THR A 301 17.80 18.21 5.18
CA THR A 301 18.23 18.95 6.35
C THR A 301 19.15 18.13 7.22
N ILE A 302 20.04 18.81 7.94
CA ILE A 302 20.83 18.22 9.02
C ILE A 302 20.55 18.96 10.32
N GLU A 303 20.49 18.23 11.41
CA GLU A 303 20.31 18.80 12.75
C GLU A 303 21.18 18.06 13.77
N PRO A 304 21.74 18.76 14.77
CA PRO A 304 22.44 18.10 15.86
C PRO A 304 21.46 17.28 16.69
N VAL A 305 21.90 16.09 17.08
CA VAL A 305 21.15 15.19 17.96
C VAL A 305 22.08 14.66 19.06
N ASP A 306 21.49 14.07 20.09
CA ASP A 306 22.27 13.40 21.14
C ASP A 306 23.09 12.26 20.54
N LEU A 307 24.28 12.03 21.13
CA LEU A 307 25.15 10.94 20.70
C LEU A 307 24.39 9.60 20.88
N PRO A 308 24.24 8.79 19.83
CA PRO A 308 23.56 7.50 19.93
C PRO A 308 24.34 6.54 20.85
N ALA A 309 23.62 5.61 21.46
CA ALA A 309 24.22 4.60 22.34
C ALA A 309 25.08 3.58 21.57
N ALA A 310 24.84 3.44 20.26
CA ALA A 310 25.50 2.46 19.41
C ALA A 310 25.62 2.97 17.97
N ILE A 311 26.60 2.43 17.25
CA ILE A 311 26.88 2.67 15.84
C ILE A 311 27.03 1.36 15.09
N VAL A 312 26.83 1.42 13.78
CA VAL A 312 27.03 0.29 12.85
C VAL A 312 28.55 0.09 12.66
N PRO A 313 29.10 -1.14 12.76
CA PRO A 313 30.51 -1.39 12.46
C PRO A 313 30.85 -0.97 11.04
N ALA A 314 32.02 -0.38 10.80
CA ALA A 314 32.41 0.19 9.52
C ALA A 314 32.28 -0.78 8.34
N GLU A 315 32.73 -2.04 8.49
CA GLU A 315 32.60 -3.06 7.44
C GLU A 315 31.13 -3.34 7.08
N ILE A 316 30.25 -3.39 8.09
CA ILE A 316 28.81 -3.58 7.89
C ILE A 316 28.19 -2.36 7.21
N GLN A 317 28.52 -1.15 7.68
CA GLN A 317 28.10 0.11 7.11
C GLN A 317 28.40 0.18 5.61
N ASP A 318 29.67 -0.04 5.23
CA ASP A 318 30.11 0.06 3.83
C ASP A 318 29.37 -0.95 2.94
N ASN A 319 29.29 -2.19 3.40
CA ASN A 319 28.56 -3.24 2.67
C ASN A 319 27.08 -2.87 2.49
N MET A 320 26.46 -2.34 3.54
CA MET A 320 25.02 -2.02 3.52
C MET A 320 24.70 -0.82 2.65
N ILE A 321 25.47 0.26 2.75
CA ILE A 321 25.29 1.43 1.89
C ILE A 321 25.54 1.05 0.42
N ASN A 322 26.56 0.25 0.13
CA ASN A 322 26.81 -0.26 -1.20
C ASN A 322 25.64 -1.12 -1.72
N VAL A 323 25.04 -1.96 -0.88
CA VAL A 323 23.82 -2.72 -1.24
C VAL A 323 22.67 -1.77 -1.56
N LEU A 324 22.39 -0.75 -0.72
CA LEU A 324 21.33 0.21 -0.98
C LEU A 324 21.58 1.00 -2.28
N MET A 325 22.83 1.33 -2.58
CA MET A 325 23.22 1.98 -3.84
C MET A 325 23.02 1.05 -5.04
N ALA A 326 23.40 -0.21 -4.93
CA ALA A 326 23.31 -1.21 -6.00
C ALA A 326 21.88 -1.73 -6.24
N CYS A 327 21.03 -1.70 -5.23
CA CYS A 327 19.63 -2.13 -5.37
C CYS A 327 18.93 -1.34 -6.47
N GLN A 328 18.27 -2.07 -7.33
CA GLN A 328 17.47 -1.49 -8.40
C GLN A 328 16.22 -0.84 -7.83
N ASP A 329 15.84 0.29 -8.39
CA ASP A 329 14.64 1.04 -8.05
C ASP A 329 14.06 1.70 -9.31
N GLY A 330 12.74 1.76 -9.40
CA GLY A 330 12.07 2.30 -10.57
C GLY A 330 11.83 1.27 -11.68
N VAL A 331 11.53 1.76 -12.87
CA VAL A 331 11.24 0.93 -14.05
C VAL A 331 12.53 0.29 -14.58
N MET A 332 12.51 -1.02 -14.69
CA MET A 332 13.60 -1.82 -15.29
C MET A 332 13.38 -2.03 -16.77
N ARG A 333 12.13 -2.28 -17.17
CA ARG A 333 11.76 -2.54 -18.54
C ARG A 333 10.30 -2.18 -18.81
N MET A 334 10.04 -1.58 -19.98
CA MET A 334 8.71 -1.35 -20.51
C MET A 334 8.33 -2.46 -21.50
N ILE A 335 7.04 -2.76 -21.66
CA ILE A 335 6.57 -3.71 -22.68
C ILE A 335 6.69 -3.03 -24.05
N PRO A 336 7.53 -3.56 -24.98
CA PRO A 336 7.79 -2.86 -26.24
C PRO A 336 6.57 -2.76 -27.17
N THR A 337 5.59 -3.63 -27.01
CA THR A 337 4.40 -3.75 -27.86
C THR A 337 3.15 -3.08 -27.29
N VAL A 338 3.20 -2.63 -26.03
CA VAL A 338 2.08 -1.96 -25.35
C VAL A 338 2.58 -0.63 -24.80
N PRO A 339 2.12 0.51 -25.35
CA PRO A 339 2.56 1.81 -24.89
C PRO A 339 2.32 2.00 -23.39
N ASP A 340 3.20 2.72 -22.72
CA ASP A 340 3.13 3.15 -21.33
C ASP A 340 2.98 2.03 -20.27
N THR A 341 3.14 0.77 -20.67
CA THR A 341 3.00 -0.38 -19.79
C THR A 341 4.36 -0.88 -19.29
N VAL A 342 4.51 -0.92 -17.98
CA VAL A 342 5.69 -1.43 -17.30
C VAL A 342 5.69 -2.96 -17.34
N GLU A 343 6.78 -3.56 -17.85
CA GLU A 343 7.00 -5.01 -17.81
C GLU A 343 7.59 -5.42 -16.44
N THR A 344 8.62 -4.69 -16.02
CA THR A 344 9.35 -5.01 -14.78
C THR A 344 9.78 -3.72 -14.09
N SER A 345 9.54 -3.63 -12.81
CA SER A 345 10.02 -2.55 -11.95
C SER A 345 10.42 -3.08 -10.58
N SER A 346 11.12 -2.27 -9.82
CA SER A 346 11.48 -2.55 -8.43
C SER A 346 11.30 -1.28 -7.61
N ASN A 347 10.92 -1.42 -6.36
CA ASN A 347 10.79 -0.29 -5.43
C ASN A 347 11.56 -0.60 -4.14
N LEU A 348 12.57 0.18 -3.80
CA LEU A 348 13.25 0.10 -2.50
C LEU A 348 12.33 0.67 -1.42
N ALA A 349 11.38 -0.16 -0.95
CA ALA A 349 10.23 0.30 -0.19
C ALA A 349 10.55 0.65 1.27
N ILE A 350 11.23 -0.24 1.97
CA ILE A 350 11.51 -0.08 3.41
C ILE A 350 12.98 -0.38 3.67
N VAL A 351 13.62 0.50 4.41
CA VAL A 351 14.98 0.31 4.94
C VAL A 351 14.97 0.67 6.41
N ILE A 352 15.40 -0.24 7.26
CA ILE A 352 15.58 -0.01 8.69
C ILE A 352 16.95 -0.56 9.07
N MET A 353 17.84 0.29 9.57
CA MET A 353 19.17 -0.07 10.03
C MET A 353 19.44 0.58 11.38
N GLY A 354 19.87 -0.20 12.34
CA GLY A 354 20.10 0.17 13.74
C GLY A 354 19.55 -0.92 14.65
N GLY A 355 19.94 -0.91 15.93
CA GLY A 355 19.52 -1.93 16.88
C GLY A 355 20.06 -3.33 16.58
N GLY A 356 21.21 -3.42 15.88
CA GLY A 356 21.84 -4.70 15.53
C GLY A 356 21.16 -5.47 14.38
N CYS A 357 20.27 -4.81 13.64
CA CYS A 357 19.54 -5.42 12.54
C CYS A 357 19.43 -4.47 11.35
N LEU A 358 19.52 -5.03 10.15
CA LEU A 358 19.05 -4.41 8.93
C LEU A 358 17.85 -5.17 8.40
N LEU A 359 16.80 -4.45 8.09
CA LEU A 359 15.67 -4.93 7.31
C LEU A 359 15.60 -4.16 6.00
N TYR A 360 15.49 -4.88 4.90
CA TYR A 360 15.30 -4.34 3.56
C TYR A 360 14.12 -5.04 2.90
N THR A 361 13.18 -4.29 2.34
CA THR A 361 12.04 -4.84 1.61
C THR A 361 11.87 -4.15 0.27
N SER A 362 11.80 -4.96 -0.79
CA SER A 362 11.59 -4.47 -2.16
C SER A 362 10.54 -5.33 -2.85
N PRO A 363 9.33 -4.81 -3.13
CA PRO A 363 8.43 -5.45 -4.07
C PRO A 363 8.90 -5.24 -5.51
N SER A 364 8.82 -6.29 -6.29
CA SER A 364 9.12 -6.25 -7.73
C SER A 364 7.95 -6.87 -8.48
N PRO A 365 7.09 -6.08 -9.14
CA PRO A 365 6.11 -6.61 -10.05
C PRO A 365 6.81 -7.29 -11.22
N ARG A 366 6.39 -8.50 -11.51
CA ARG A 366 6.74 -9.21 -12.73
C ARG A 366 5.44 -9.54 -13.43
N ASP A 367 5.34 -9.16 -14.67
CA ASP A 367 4.33 -9.72 -15.53
C ASP A 367 4.57 -11.22 -15.60
N GLY A 368 3.65 -11.99 -15.03
CA GLY A 368 3.77 -13.43 -14.95
C GLY A 368 3.76 -14.02 -16.34
N ALA A 369 4.92 -14.16 -16.94
CA ALA A 369 5.08 -15.09 -18.04
C ALA A 369 4.78 -16.48 -17.46
N THR A 370 3.56 -16.92 -17.59
CA THR A 370 3.18 -18.30 -17.41
C THR A 370 3.90 -19.11 -18.46
N SER A 371 4.88 -19.85 -18.03
CA SER A 371 5.37 -21.01 -18.77
C SER A 371 4.30 -22.11 -18.72
#